data_0f5fc1820f3d8b48370997f3c1078c5c
#
_entry.id   0f5fc1820f3d8b48370997f3c1078c5c
#
_cell.length_a   1.000
_cell.length_b   1.000
_cell.length_c   1.000
_cell.angle_alpha   90.00
_cell.angle_beta   90.00
_cell.angle_gamma   90.00
#
_symmetry.space_group_name_H-M   'P 1'
#
loop_
_entity.id
_entity.type
_entity.pdbx_description
1 polymer ?
#
loop_
_entity_poly.entity_id
_entity_poly.type
_entity_poly.pdbx_seq_one_letter_code
_entity_poly.pdbx_strand_id
1 'polypeptide(L)'
;MNKAINQKRTKLFGLGLIRLVDDLPAGKTADTIGAQLLRSGNTVGAKYRAAVNAFTKKEALAQLRVAHERADESLYLMEMLVESRAIGDERIRPLMTEAEALVKILRDEIIELQGEIVQGS
;
A
#
# COMPACT_ATOMS: atom_id res chain seq x y z
N MET A 1 9.22 -9.04 12.94
CA MET A 1 8.22 -8.10 12.39
C MET A 1 8.35 -6.76 13.11
N ASN A 2 8.61 -5.69 12.38
CA ASN A 2 8.78 -4.36 12.99
C ASN A 2 7.52 -3.51 12.81
N LYS A 3 6.53 -3.74 13.67
CA LYS A 3 5.20 -3.14 13.57
C LYS A 3 5.24 -1.61 13.62
N ALA A 4 6.02 -1.04 14.53
CA ALA A 4 6.08 0.41 14.69
C ALA A 4 6.65 1.09 13.44
N ILE A 5 7.74 0.56 12.90
CA ILE A 5 8.37 1.10 11.69
C ILE A 5 7.43 0.97 10.50
N ASN A 6 6.79 -0.19 10.33
CA ASN A 6 5.94 -0.43 9.17
C ASN A 6 4.62 0.34 9.27
N GLN A 7 4.11 0.58 10.48
CA GLN A 7 2.94 1.43 10.65
C GLN A 7 3.23 2.85 10.21
N LYS A 8 4.39 3.39 10.60
CA LYS A 8 4.83 4.71 10.16
C LYS A 8 5.08 4.74 8.66
N ARG A 9 5.73 3.69 8.13
CA ARG A 9 6.10 3.60 6.72
C ARG A 9 4.88 3.57 5.81
N THR A 10 3.86 2.77 6.16
CA THR A 10 2.62 2.70 5.39
C THR A 10 1.84 4.02 5.44
N LYS A 11 1.89 4.70 6.57
CA LYS A 11 1.26 6.02 6.70
C LYS A 11 1.95 7.06 5.83
N LEU A 12 3.28 7.07 5.81
CA LEU A 12 4.06 7.98 4.96
C LEU A 12 3.82 7.71 3.48
N PHE A 13 3.64 6.46 3.11
CA PHE A 13 3.27 6.09 1.75
C PHE A 13 1.95 6.75 1.34
N GLY A 14 0.93 6.64 2.19
CA GLY A 14 -0.37 7.27 1.94
C GLY A 14 -0.25 8.80 1.80
N LEU A 15 0.52 9.43 2.69
CA LEU A 15 0.74 10.88 2.61
C LEU A 15 1.46 11.28 1.32
N GLY A 16 2.43 10.49 0.88
CA GLY A 16 3.14 10.72 -0.38
C GLY A 16 2.20 10.64 -1.57
N LEU A 17 1.27 9.69 -1.55
CA LEU A 17 0.27 9.56 -2.62
C LEU A 17 -0.69 10.73 -2.65
N ILE A 18 -1.09 11.25 -1.49
CA ILE A 18 -1.95 12.45 -1.43
C ILE A 18 -1.28 13.61 -2.16
N ARG A 19 0.00 13.85 -1.87
CA ARG A 19 0.77 14.92 -2.53
C ARG A 19 0.91 14.69 -4.01
N LEU A 20 1.18 13.45 -4.41
CA LEU A 20 1.32 13.10 -5.83
C LEU A 20 0.02 13.37 -6.57
N VAL A 21 -1.11 12.92 -6.04
CA VAL A 21 -2.40 13.06 -6.70
C VAL A 21 -2.82 14.52 -6.80
N ASP A 22 -2.55 15.32 -5.75
CA ASP A 22 -2.82 16.75 -5.78
C ASP A 22 -2.04 17.47 -6.89
N ASP A 23 -0.88 16.95 -7.25
CA ASP A 23 -0.01 17.55 -8.27
C ASP A 23 -0.22 16.97 -9.67
N LEU A 24 -1.15 16.02 -9.85
CA LEU A 24 -1.41 15.46 -11.17
C LEU A 24 -1.98 16.50 -12.11
N PRO A 25 -1.58 16.48 -13.39
CA PRO A 25 -2.18 17.37 -14.39
C PRO A 25 -3.68 17.12 -14.51
N ALA A 26 -4.42 18.18 -14.83
CA ALA A 26 -5.85 18.05 -15.09
C ALA A 26 -6.09 17.08 -16.25
N GLY A 27 -7.11 16.25 -16.14
CA GLY A 27 -7.46 15.29 -17.18
C GLY A 27 -8.31 14.17 -16.63
N LYS A 28 -9.13 13.61 -17.49
CA LYS A 28 -10.09 12.58 -17.10
C LYS A 28 -9.41 11.32 -16.56
N THR A 29 -8.34 10.88 -17.22
CA THR A 29 -7.57 9.71 -16.81
C THR A 29 -6.88 9.95 -15.47
N ALA A 30 -6.20 11.08 -15.33
CA ALA A 30 -5.52 11.44 -14.09
C ALA A 30 -6.50 11.57 -12.93
N ASP A 31 -7.67 12.16 -13.15
CA ASP A 31 -8.69 12.32 -12.12
C ASP A 31 -9.23 10.96 -11.65
N THR A 32 -9.53 10.09 -12.59
CA THR A 32 -10.12 8.77 -12.28
C THR A 32 -9.11 7.86 -11.60
N ILE A 33 -7.93 7.71 -12.19
CA ILE A 33 -6.89 6.84 -11.63
C ILE A 33 -6.36 7.42 -10.32
N GLY A 34 -6.21 8.74 -10.25
CA GLY A 34 -5.78 9.41 -9.03
C GLY A 34 -6.71 9.15 -7.86
N ALA A 35 -8.03 9.20 -8.07
CA ALA A 35 -9.01 8.92 -7.04
C ALA A 35 -8.92 7.46 -6.56
N GLN A 36 -8.74 6.51 -7.47
CA GLN A 36 -8.56 5.10 -7.13
C GLN A 36 -7.25 4.88 -6.35
N LEU A 37 -6.18 5.55 -6.77
CA LEU A 37 -4.87 5.46 -6.13
C LEU A 37 -4.91 5.98 -4.69
N LEU A 38 -5.60 7.09 -4.46
CA LEU A 38 -5.78 7.62 -3.11
C LEU A 38 -6.48 6.61 -2.22
N ARG A 39 -7.53 5.99 -2.72
CA ARG A 39 -8.30 5.00 -1.96
C ARG A 39 -7.45 3.77 -1.64
N SER A 40 -6.80 3.19 -2.64
CA SER A 40 -5.95 2.01 -2.45
C SER A 40 -4.77 2.29 -1.54
N GLY A 41 -4.06 3.38 -1.80
CA GLY A 41 -2.85 3.72 -1.07
C GLY A 41 -3.10 4.02 0.40
N ASN A 42 -4.20 4.71 0.70
CA ASN A 42 -4.53 5.01 2.09
C ASN A 42 -5.09 3.79 2.83
N THR A 43 -5.69 2.86 2.11
CA THR A 43 -6.15 1.61 2.71
C THR A 43 -4.98 0.74 3.19
N VAL A 44 -3.81 0.82 2.54
CA VAL A 44 -2.62 0.08 2.98
C VAL A 44 -2.31 0.39 4.44
N GLY A 45 -2.16 1.65 4.78
CA GLY A 45 -1.85 2.08 6.15
C GLY A 45 -2.97 1.80 7.13
N ALA A 46 -4.23 2.04 6.72
CA ALA A 46 -5.39 1.79 7.57
C ALA A 46 -5.51 0.30 7.93
N LYS A 47 -5.29 -0.59 6.97
CA LYS A 47 -5.36 -2.03 7.19
C LYS A 47 -4.15 -2.56 7.97
N TYR A 48 -2.98 -2.00 7.72
CA TYR A 48 -1.82 -2.35 8.53
C TYR A 48 -2.05 -1.99 9.99
N ARG A 49 -2.58 -0.80 10.25
CA ARG A 49 -2.93 -0.37 11.61
C ARG A 49 -3.96 -1.32 12.23
N ALA A 50 -4.97 -1.72 11.46
CA ALA A 50 -5.97 -2.67 11.93
C ALA A 50 -5.34 -4.02 12.30
N ALA A 51 -4.35 -4.47 11.53
CA ALA A 51 -3.62 -5.70 11.84
C ALA A 51 -2.84 -5.58 13.15
N VAL A 52 -2.18 -4.45 13.36
CA VAL A 52 -1.42 -4.20 14.61
C VAL A 52 -2.34 -4.21 15.82
N ASN A 53 -3.55 -3.69 15.67
CA ASN A 53 -4.54 -3.57 16.75
C ASN A 53 -5.49 -4.77 16.87
N ALA A 54 -5.33 -5.79 16.04
CA ALA A 54 -6.20 -6.95 16.04
C ALA A 54 -6.08 -7.75 17.34
N PHE A 55 -7.19 -8.33 17.79
CA PHE A 55 -7.23 -9.13 19.01
C PHE A 55 -6.70 -10.55 18.81
N THR A 56 -6.76 -11.07 17.59
CA THR A 56 -6.29 -12.43 17.29
C THR A 56 -5.34 -12.42 16.11
N LYS A 57 -4.50 -13.44 16.01
CA LYS A 57 -3.59 -13.61 14.87
C LYS A 57 -4.36 -13.80 13.56
N LYS A 58 -5.51 -14.48 13.62
CA LYS A 58 -6.35 -14.68 12.42
C LYS A 58 -6.91 -13.35 11.91
N GLU A 59 -7.37 -12.49 12.81
CA GLU A 59 -7.83 -11.15 12.44
C GLU A 59 -6.69 -10.32 11.86
N ALA A 60 -5.53 -10.37 12.50
CA ALA A 60 -4.36 -9.67 12.00
C ALA A 60 -4.00 -10.13 10.58
N LEU A 61 -4.02 -11.45 10.34
CA LEU A 61 -3.73 -12.01 9.04
C LEU A 61 -4.71 -11.51 7.96
N ALA A 62 -6.00 -11.46 8.29
CA ALA A 62 -7.02 -10.97 7.36
C ALA A 62 -6.74 -9.51 6.97
N GLN A 63 -6.38 -8.67 7.93
CA GLN A 63 -6.06 -7.27 7.66
C GLN A 63 -4.76 -7.11 6.85
N LEU A 64 -3.74 -7.91 7.16
CA LEU A 64 -2.48 -7.89 6.40
C LEU A 64 -2.69 -8.27 4.94
N ARG A 65 -3.56 -9.24 4.67
CA ARG A 65 -3.87 -9.64 3.30
C ARG A 65 -4.50 -8.50 2.51
N VAL A 66 -5.42 -7.75 3.12
CA VAL A 66 -6.02 -6.59 2.45
C VAL A 66 -4.96 -5.50 2.21
N ALA A 67 -4.12 -5.23 3.21
CA ALA A 67 -3.04 -4.26 3.06
C ALA A 67 -2.12 -4.62 1.89
N HIS A 68 -1.75 -5.90 1.78
CA HIS A 68 -0.92 -6.41 0.69
C HIS A 68 -1.58 -6.20 -0.67
N GLU A 69 -2.86 -6.57 -0.79
CA GLU A 69 -3.61 -6.40 -2.04
C GLU A 69 -3.69 -4.93 -2.45
N ARG A 70 -3.92 -4.04 -1.49
CA ARG A 70 -4.02 -2.61 -1.79
C ARG A 70 -2.66 -2.00 -2.17
N ALA A 71 -1.58 -2.48 -1.58
CA ALA A 71 -0.23 -2.03 -1.95
C ALA A 71 0.09 -2.42 -3.41
N ASP A 72 -0.23 -3.65 -3.78
CA ASP A 72 -0.04 -4.11 -5.15
C ASP A 72 -0.94 -3.35 -6.14
N GLU A 73 -2.19 -3.12 -5.78
CA GLU A 73 -3.11 -2.32 -6.59
C GLU A 73 -2.59 -0.89 -6.76
N SER A 74 -2.03 -0.30 -5.70
CA SER A 74 -1.43 1.03 -5.78
C SER A 74 -0.28 1.07 -6.79
N LEU A 75 0.56 0.05 -6.78
CA LEU A 75 1.65 -0.07 -7.74
C LEU A 75 1.11 -0.16 -9.16
N TYR A 76 0.12 -1.01 -9.38
CA TYR A 76 -0.52 -1.15 -10.68
C TYR A 76 -1.08 0.18 -11.18
N LEU A 77 -1.79 0.91 -10.34
CA LEU A 77 -2.38 2.20 -10.72
C LEU A 77 -1.29 3.24 -11.05
N MET A 78 -0.18 3.23 -10.32
CA MET A 78 0.95 4.09 -10.64
C MET A 78 1.58 3.72 -11.98
N GLU A 79 1.69 2.44 -12.28
CA GLU A 79 2.15 1.98 -13.60
C GLU A 79 1.24 2.50 -14.71
N MET A 80 -0.07 2.47 -14.49
CA MET A 80 -1.03 3.00 -15.47
C MET A 80 -0.85 4.50 -15.69
N LEU A 81 -0.59 5.25 -14.64
CA LEU A 81 -0.34 6.70 -14.77
C LEU A 81 0.92 6.98 -15.62
N VAL A 82 1.97 6.19 -15.42
CA VAL A 82 3.23 6.35 -16.19
C VAL A 82 3.04 5.89 -17.63
N GLU A 83 2.49 4.70 -17.82
CA GLU A 83 2.38 4.09 -19.15
C GLU A 83 1.37 4.80 -20.04
N SER A 84 0.34 5.41 -19.45
CA SER A 84 -0.60 6.26 -20.18
C SER A 84 -0.05 7.66 -20.45
N ARG A 85 1.13 7.96 -19.93
CA ARG A 85 1.78 9.26 -20.03
C ARG A 85 1.04 10.41 -19.34
N ALA A 86 0.21 10.08 -18.36
CA ALA A 86 -0.47 11.08 -17.55
C ALA A 86 0.50 11.80 -16.62
N ILE A 87 1.61 11.16 -16.25
CA ILE A 87 2.65 11.75 -15.41
C ILE A 87 4.02 11.23 -15.86
N GLY A 88 5.07 12.02 -15.66
CA GLY A 88 6.44 11.62 -15.95
C GLY A 88 6.96 10.64 -14.91
N ASP A 89 7.83 9.73 -15.34
CA ASP A 89 8.40 8.67 -14.52
C ASP A 89 9.15 9.20 -13.29
N GLU A 90 9.87 10.29 -13.44
CA GLU A 90 10.69 10.84 -12.35
C GLU A 90 9.88 11.24 -11.12
N ARG A 91 8.72 11.81 -11.35
CA ARG A 91 7.85 12.33 -10.28
C ARG A 91 7.28 11.22 -9.41
N ILE A 92 6.96 10.10 -10.02
CA ILE A 92 6.23 9.00 -9.36
C ILE A 92 7.16 7.84 -8.93
N ARG A 93 8.37 7.77 -9.50
CA ARG A 93 9.27 6.63 -9.28
C ARG A 93 9.57 6.33 -7.81
N PRO A 94 9.83 7.32 -6.94
CA PRO A 94 10.09 7.02 -5.53
C PRO A 94 8.92 6.31 -4.85
N LEU A 95 7.68 6.68 -5.18
CA LEU A 95 6.49 6.04 -4.61
C LEU A 95 6.27 4.64 -5.19
N MET A 96 6.58 4.43 -6.46
CA MET A 96 6.51 3.10 -7.07
C MET A 96 7.50 2.15 -6.40
N THR A 97 8.73 2.63 -6.18
CA THR A 97 9.75 1.85 -5.47
C THR A 97 9.29 1.51 -4.06
N GLU A 98 8.68 2.46 -3.37
CA GLU A 98 8.16 2.21 -2.03
C GLU A 98 7.00 1.20 -2.05
N ALA A 99 6.10 1.30 -3.03
CA ALA A 99 5.01 0.33 -3.17
C ALA A 99 5.54 -1.10 -3.39
N GLU A 100 6.57 -1.24 -4.22
CA GLU A 100 7.23 -2.54 -4.45
C GLU A 100 7.80 -3.09 -3.14
N ALA A 101 8.46 -2.24 -2.36
CA ALA A 101 9.02 -2.62 -1.07
C ALA A 101 7.92 -3.04 -0.10
N LEU A 102 6.81 -2.29 -0.05
CA LEU A 102 5.70 -2.60 0.85
C LEU A 102 5.02 -3.92 0.47
N VAL A 103 4.84 -4.20 -0.81
CA VAL A 103 4.28 -5.48 -1.27
C VAL A 103 5.13 -6.63 -0.72
N LYS A 104 6.45 -6.52 -0.81
CA LYS A 104 7.37 -7.56 -0.33
C LYS A 104 7.33 -7.68 1.19
N ILE A 105 7.40 -6.56 1.90
CA ILE A 105 7.35 -6.53 3.37
C ILE A 105 6.07 -7.17 3.88
N LEU A 106 4.93 -6.80 3.30
CA LEU A 106 3.64 -7.31 3.73
C LEU A 106 3.49 -8.80 3.44
N ARG A 107 4.00 -9.25 2.30
CA ARG A 107 4.01 -10.68 1.97
C ARG A 107 4.83 -11.47 2.99
N ASP A 108 6.01 -10.96 3.34
CA ASP A 108 6.88 -11.63 4.32
C ASP A 108 6.20 -11.71 5.69
N GLU A 109 5.52 -10.65 6.11
CA GLU A 109 4.77 -10.65 7.38
C GLU A 109 3.61 -11.63 7.35
N ILE A 110 2.91 -11.74 6.23
CA ILE A 110 1.82 -12.71 6.05
C ILE A 110 2.35 -14.13 6.22
N ILE A 111 3.45 -14.45 5.55
CA ILE A 111 4.06 -15.79 5.63
C ILE A 111 4.48 -16.11 7.05
N GLU A 112 5.12 -15.16 7.73
CA GLU A 112 5.55 -15.33 9.11
C GLU A 112 4.34 -15.59 10.04
N LEU A 113 3.29 -14.78 9.91
CA LEU A 113 2.11 -14.89 10.75
C LEU A 113 1.34 -16.19 10.49
N GLN A 114 1.27 -16.62 9.22
CA GLN A 114 0.69 -17.93 8.89
C GLN A 114 1.43 -19.06 9.57
N GLY A 115 2.76 -18.99 9.60
CA GLY A 115 3.58 -19.96 10.29
C GLY A 115 3.30 -19.99 11.79
N GLU A 116 3.15 -18.82 12.41
CA GLU A 116 2.81 -18.73 13.84
C GLU A 116 1.43 -19.33 14.14
N ILE A 117 0.45 -19.10 13.29
CA ILE A 117 -0.90 -19.63 13.45
C ILE A 117 -0.87 -21.18 13.41
N VAL A 118 -0.15 -21.73 12.44
CA VAL A 118 -0.03 -23.19 12.30
C VAL A 118 0.65 -23.81 13.50
N GLN A 119 1.69 -23.18 14.02
CA GLN A 119 2.46 -23.72 15.15
C GLN A 119 1.73 -23.53 16.50
N GLY A 120 1.05 -22.42 16.65
CA GLY A 120 0.43 -22.04 17.92
C GLY A 120 -0.99 -22.53 18.13
N SER A 121 -1.60 -23.10 17.10
CA SER A 121 -2.99 -23.59 17.19
C SER A 121 -3.09 -25.09 17.53
#